data_b8e6bf722272eac0edec08a8aa6ad3d6
#
_entry.id   b8e6bf722272eac0edec08a8aa6ad3d6
#
_cell.length_a   1.000
_cell.length_b   1.000
_cell.length_c   1.000
_cell.angle_alpha   90.00
_cell.angle_beta   90.00
_cell.angle_gamma   90.00
#
_symmetry.space_group_name_H-M   'P 1'
#
loop_
_entity.id
_entity.type
_entity.pdbx_description
1 polymer ?
#
loop_
_entity_poly.entity_id
_entity_poly.type
_entity_poly.pdbx_seq_one_letter_code
_entity_poly.pdbx_strand_id
1 'polypeptide(L)'
;MLSKMKPGTILLNAGRGSVVDNNALLKQDHVIACLDVWENEPRINLELLKKVIIGTPHIAGYSESAKLQATFSIYEAFLKHFYLPALPEIRQFKKLKQLQEKTTVLKIENCDTLEDVLLKIYNPANETRNMRESLLRNPDQFENLRRHYPLRNELSAIQLIPPPNNTFKSILQRCGFNID
;
A
#
# COMPACT_ATOMS: atom_id res chain seq x y z
N MET A 1 -16.34 -21.12 -1.75
CA MET A 1 -16.73 -19.69 -1.57
C MET A 1 -16.43 -18.88 -2.82
N LEU A 2 -15.23 -18.93 -3.38
CA LEU A 2 -14.85 -18.19 -4.60
C LEU A 2 -15.76 -18.45 -5.81
N SER A 3 -16.13 -19.72 -6.05
CA SER A 3 -17.02 -20.12 -7.15
C SER A 3 -18.47 -19.58 -7.06
N LYS A 4 -18.84 -19.03 -5.89
CA LYS A 4 -20.17 -18.42 -5.66
C LYS A 4 -20.17 -16.90 -5.80
N MET A 5 -19.01 -16.31 -6.09
CA MET A 5 -18.91 -14.87 -6.34
C MET A 5 -19.59 -14.53 -7.68
N LYS A 6 -20.19 -13.35 -7.75
CA LYS A 6 -20.82 -12.88 -8.99
C LYS A 6 -19.75 -12.56 -10.04
N PRO A 7 -20.04 -12.75 -11.32
CA PRO A 7 -19.13 -12.28 -12.39
C PRO A 7 -18.78 -10.79 -12.23
N GLY A 8 -17.50 -10.47 -12.42
CA GLY A 8 -16.99 -9.10 -12.25
C GLY A 8 -16.74 -8.69 -10.79
N THR A 9 -16.89 -9.60 -9.81
CA THR A 9 -16.53 -9.29 -8.42
C THR A 9 -15.02 -8.99 -8.33
N ILE A 10 -14.69 -7.87 -7.71
CA ILE A 10 -13.31 -7.49 -7.38
C ILE A 10 -12.96 -8.11 -6.03
N LEU A 11 -11.92 -8.97 -6.02
CA LEU A 11 -11.34 -9.54 -4.81
C LEU A 11 -10.00 -8.87 -4.55
N LEU A 12 -9.87 -8.21 -3.40
CA LEU A 12 -8.64 -7.56 -2.98
C LEU A 12 -8.11 -8.24 -1.71
N ASN A 13 -6.83 -8.67 -1.74
CA ASN A 13 -6.16 -9.22 -0.57
C ASN A 13 -4.82 -8.51 -0.33
N ALA A 14 -4.77 -7.70 0.72
CA ALA A 14 -3.57 -7.06 1.25
C ALA A 14 -3.32 -7.46 2.72
N GLY A 15 -3.90 -8.57 3.17
CA GLY A 15 -3.77 -9.09 4.52
C GLY A 15 -2.69 -10.16 4.65
N ARG A 16 -3.05 -11.41 4.35
CA ARG A 16 -2.11 -12.55 4.32
C ARG A 16 -2.44 -13.49 3.15
N GLY A 17 -1.42 -14.08 2.55
CA GLY A 17 -1.57 -14.98 1.41
C GLY A 17 -2.50 -16.17 1.70
N SER A 18 -2.36 -16.77 2.88
CA SER A 18 -3.15 -17.92 3.33
C SER A 18 -4.66 -17.67 3.52
N VAL A 19 -5.10 -16.40 3.43
CA VAL A 19 -6.54 -16.06 3.53
C VAL A 19 -7.31 -16.47 2.27
N VAL A 20 -6.63 -16.54 1.13
CA VAL A 20 -7.22 -16.86 -0.16
C VAL A 20 -6.46 -18.02 -0.79
N ASP A 21 -7.13 -19.15 -1.01
CA ASP A 21 -6.60 -20.30 -1.76
C ASP A 21 -6.26 -19.85 -3.20
N ASN A 22 -4.96 -19.73 -3.49
CA ASN A 22 -4.45 -19.21 -4.76
C ASN A 22 -4.75 -20.19 -5.92
N ASN A 23 -4.76 -21.50 -5.66
CA ASN A 23 -5.09 -22.49 -6.69
C ASN A 23 -6.59 -22.50 -7.01
N ALA A 24 -7.43 -22.28 -6.00
CA ALA A 24 -8.87 -22.13 -6.21
C ALA A 24 -9.18 -20.82 -6.96
N LEU A 25 -8.50 -19.71 -6.63
CA LEU A 25 -8.64 -18.41 -7.30
C LEU A 25 -8.20 -18.49 -8.77
N LEU A 26 -7.12 -19.19 -9.06
CA LEU A 26 -6.62 -19.39 -10.43
C LEU A 26 -7.68 -19.97 -11.37
N LYS A 27 -8.58 -20.79 -10.84
CA LYS A 27 -9.67 -21.46 -11.58
C LYS A 27 -10.92 -20.57 -11.77
N GLN A 28 -10.94 -19.33 -11.25
CA GLN A 28 -12.12 -18.46 -11.31
C GLN A 28 -11.90 -17.34 -12.34
N ASP A 29 -12.42 -17.52 -13.57
CA ASP A 29 -12.26 -16.51 -14.64
C ASP A 29 -13.21 -15.32 -14.48
N HIS A 30 -14.22 -15.46 -13.64
CA HIS A 30 -15.22 -14.43 -13.40
C HIS A 30 -14.88 -13.47 -12.24
N VAL A 31 -13.77 -13.71 -11.53
CA VAL A 31 -13.29 -12.87 -10.42
C VAL A 31 -12.11 -12.02 -10.86
N ILE A 32 -12.20 -10.72 -10.61
CA ILE A 32 -11.13 -9.76 -10.84
C ILE A 32 -10.26 -9.72 -9.59
N ALA A 33 -9.04 -10.23 -9.64
CA ALA A 33 -8.19 -10.33 -8.45
C ALA A 33 -7.13 -9.23 -8.41
N CYS A 34 -6.96 -8.64 -7.19
CA CYS A 34 -5.91 -7.71 -6.83
C CYS A 34 -5.21 -8.25 -5.57
N LEU A 35 -3.97 -8.69 -5.71
CA LEU A 35 -3.22 -9.35 -4.63
C LEU A 35 -1.93 -8.61 -4.32
N ASP A 36 -1.75 -8.27 -3.04
CA ASP A 36 -0.45 -7.82 -2.49
C ASP A 36 0.27 -8.96 -1.78
N VAL A 37 -0.48 -9.96 -1.31
CA VAL A 37 0.01 -11.12 -0.56
C VAL A 37 -0.36 -12.41 -1.24
N TRP A 38 0.49 -13.42 -1.13
CA TRP A 38 0.43 -14.66 -1.90
C TRP A 38 0.65 -15.88 -1.03
N GLU A 39 0.03 -17.00 -1.37
CA GLU A 39 0.43 -18.27 -0.74
C GLU A 39 1.86 -18.62 -1.14
N ASN A 40 2.56 -19.25 -0.20
CA ASN A 40 3.93 -19.76 -0.38
C ASN A 40 4.99 -18.69 -0.71
N GLU A 41 4.79 -17.42 -0.29
CA GLU A 41 5.87 -16.44 -0.39
C GLU A 41 7.18 -16.99 0.20
N PRO A 42 8.31 -16.79 -0.43
CA PRO A 42 8.57 -15.96 -1.63
C PRO A 42 8.35 -16.68 -2.97
N ARG A 43 8.01 -17.96 -2.98
CA ARG A 43 7.79 -18.78 -4.19
C ARG A 43 6.31 -18.83 -4.54
N ILE A 44 5.82 -17.75 -5.12
CA ILE A 44 4.40 -17.56 -5.45
C ILE A 44 3.98 -18.33 -6.70
N ASN A 45 2.68 -18.48 -6.89
CA ASN A 45 2.11 -19.06 -8.11
C ASN A 45 2.19 -18.06 -9.28
N LEU A 46 3.11 -18.31 -10.23
CA LEU A 46 3.34 -17.41 -11.37
C LEU A 46 2.18 -17.39 -12.38
N GLU A 47 1.42 -18.47 -12.50
CA GLU A 47 0.24 -18.48 -13.37
C GLU A 47 -0.85 -17.57 -12.81
N LEU A 48 -1.02 -17.56 -11.49
CA LEU A 48 -1.92 -16.62 -10.84
C LEU A 48 -1.42 -15.17 -11.00
N LEU A 49 -0.10 -14.92 -10.90
CA LEU A 49 0.47 -13.60 -11.13
C LEU A 49 0.19 -13.08 -12.56
N LYS A 50 0.20 -13.95 -13.57
CA LYS A 50 -0.17 -13.57 -14.94
C LYS A 50 -1.65 -13.18 -15.04
N LYS A 51 -2.52 -13.80 -14.25
CA LYS A 51 -3.97 -13.65 -14.30
C LYS A 51 -4.50 -12.44 -13.54
N VAL A 52 -3.95 -12.11 -12.38
CA VAL A 52 -4.44 -11.01 -11.54
C VAL A 52 -4.33 -9.65 -12.26
N ILE A 53 -5.25 -8.73 -12.02
CA ILE A 53 -5.15 -7.37 -12.59
C ILE A 53 -4.05 -6.57 -11.90
N ILE A 54 -4.03 -6.60 -10.57
CA ILE A 54 -2.99 -6.00 -9.74
C ILE A 54 -2.29 -7.10 -8.96
N GLY A 55 -0.95 -7.13 -9.06
CA GLY A 55 -0.10 -8.01 -8.27
C GLY A 55 1.12 -7.26 -7.77
N THR A 56 1.31 -7.20 -6.45
CA THR A 56 2.42 -6.48 -5.82
C THR A 56 3.16 -7.39 -4.84
N PRO A 57 4.46 -7.14 -4.55
CA PRO A 57 5.30 -8.06 -3.79
C PRO A 57 5.23 -7.80 -2.28
N HIS A 58 4.02 -7.85 -1.69
CA HIS A 58 3.77 -7.65 -0.25
C HIS A 58 4.29 -6.30 0.25
N ILE A 59 3.86 -5.22 -0.41
CA ILE A 59 4.28 -3.84 -0.16
C ILE A 59 3.14 -2.90 0.27
N ALA A 60 1.94 -3.42 0.53
CA ALA A 60 0.87 -2.65 1.12
C ALA A 60 1.30 -2.10 2.49
N GLY A 61 1.12 -0.80 2.70
CA GLY A 61 1.61 -0.12 3.91
C GLY A 61 3.14 0.10 3.95
N TYR A 62 3.85 -0.02 2.83
CA TYR A 62 5.29 0.22 2.75
C TYR A 62 5.59 1.72 2.64
N SER A 63 5.36 2.43 3.74
CA SER A 63 5.80 3.80 3.92
C SER A 63 6.72 3.92 5.14
N GLU A 64 7.55 4.95 5.19
CA GLU A 64 8.45 5.17 6.32
C GLU A 64 7.65 5.46 7.59
N SER A 65 6.68 6.36 7.51
CA SER A 65 5.83 6.73 8.62
C SER A 65 4.92 5.59 9.10
N ALA A 66 4.38 4.75 8.20
CA ALA A 66 3.54 3.61 8.59
C ALA A 66 4.30 2.59 9.44
N LYS A 67 5.56 2.29 9.11
CA LYS A 67 6.40 1.38 9.89
C LYS A 67 6.67 1.92 11.30
N LEU A 68 7.01 3.20 11.40
CA LEU A 68 7.21 3.87 12.68
C LEU A 68 5.91 3.95 13.48
N GLN A 69 4.81 4.35 12.85
CA GLN A 69 3.51 4.47 13.51
C GLN A 69 3.01 3.13 14.05
N ALA A 70 3.21 2.04 13.32
CA ALA A 70 2.87 0.70 13.81
C ALA A 70 3.62 0.37 15.11
N THR A 71 4.93 0.67 15.18
CA THR A 71 5.74 0.48 16.39
C THR A 71 5.24 1.35 17.55
N PHE A 72 4.97 2.63 17.30
CA PHE A 72 4.44 3.53 18.32
C PHE A 72 3.06 3.13 18.80
N SER A 73 2.18 2.65 17.94
CA SER A 73 0.85 2.20 18.32
C SER A 73 0.90 1.00 19.28
N ILE A 74 1.81 0.05 19.01
CA ILE A 74 2.01 -1.10 19.91
C ILE A 74 2.61 -0.63 21.25
N TYR A 75 3.59 0.25 21.23
CA TYR A 75 4.19 0.83 22.43
C TYR A 75 3.15 1.57 23.29
N GLU A 76 2.34 2.43 22.68
CA GLU A 76 1.28 3.17 23.38
C GLU A 76 0.21 2.23 23.98
N ALA A 77 -0.19 1.20 23.23
CA ALA A 77 -1.11 0.18 23.72
C ALA A 77 -0.54 -0.60 24.90
N PHE A 78 0.75 -0.96 24.85
CA PHE A 78 1.45 -1.62 25.95
C PHE A 78 1.47 -0.74 27.21
N LEU A 79 1.88 0.53 27.09
CA LEU A 79 1.90 1.46 28.22
C LEU A 79 0.51 1.62 28.85
N LYS A 80 -0.52 1.75 28.01
CA LYS A 80 -1.91 1.88 28.47
C LYS A 80 -2.37 0.62 29.22
N HIS A 81 -2.04 -0.56 28.69
CA HIS A 81 -2.45 -1.84 29.30
C HIS A 81 -1.82 -2.05 30.68
N PHE A 82 -0.55 -1.71 30.84
CA PHE A 82 0.19 -1.88 32.09
C PHE A 82 0.22 -0.63 33.00
N TYR A 83 -0.53 0.42 32.66
CA TYR A 83 -0.57 1.69 33.38
C TYR A 83 0.82 2.33 33.57
N LEU A 84 1.70 2.19 32.60
CA LEU A 84 3.06 2.71 32.65
C LEU A 84 3.16 4.12 32.05
N PRO A 85 4.04 5.00 32.59
CA PRO A 85 4.30 6.30 31.99
C PRO A 85 5.10 6.15 30.69
N ALA A 86 4.82 7.02 29.72
CA ALA A 86 5.62 7.06 28.49
C ALA A 86 7.00 7.68 28.77
N LEU A 87 8.05 7.06 28.23
CA LEU A 87 9.42 7.56 28.32
C LEU A 87 9.55 8.90 27.57
N PRO A 88 10.13 9.95 28.20
CA PRO A 88 10.30 11.26 27.57
C PRO A 88 11.09 11.19 26.26
N GLU A 89 12.13 10.36 26.22
CA GLU A 89 13.01 10.16 25.04
C GLU A 89 12.23 9.63 23.84
N ILE A 90 11.29 8.72 24.06
CA ILE A 90 10.44 8.16 22.99
C ILE A 90 9.46 9.22 22.49
N ARG A 91 8.91 10.06 23.37
CA ARG A 91 8.06 11.19 22.96
C ARG A 91 8.84 12.20 22.12
N GLN A 92 10.05 12.53 22.53
CA GLN A 92 10.94 13.42 21.79
C GLN A 92 11.31 12.83 20.42
N PHE A 93 11.67 11.56 20.37
CA PHE A 93 11.98 10.85 19.12
C PHE A 93 10.79 10.86 18.15
N LYS A 94 9.57 10.55 18.62
CA LYS A 94 8.35 10.62 17.82
C LYS A 94 8.15 12.01 17.21
N LYS A 95 8.31 13.06 18.02
CA LYS A 95 8.19 14.45 17.57
C LYS A 95 9.24 14.81 16.54
N LEU A 96 10.51 14.44 16.75
CA LEU A 96 11.60 14.71 15.81
C LEU A 96 11.38 14.00 14.47
N LYS A 97 10.91 12.76 14.48
CA LYS A 97 10.61 12.01 13.25
C LYS A 97 9.46 12.63 12.45
N GLN A 98 8.40 13.08 13.12
CA GLN A 98 7.30 13.81 12.46
C GLN A 98 7.79 15.12 11.81
N LEU A 99 8.71 15.84 12.46
CA LEU A 99 9.31 17.06 11.91
C LEU A 99 10.30 16.80 10.74
N GLN A 100 10.82 15.57 10.63
CA GLN A 100 11.76 15.16 9.58
C GLN A 100 11.06 14.52 8.37
N GLU A 101 9.76 14.29 8.42
CA GLU A 101 9.00 13.80 7.26
C GLU A 101 9.19 14.80 6.11
N LYS A 102 9.84 14.30 5.04
CA LYS A 102 10.07 15.14 3.85
C LYS A 102 8.73 15.35 3.15
N THR A 103 8.33 16.60 3.06
CA THR A 103 7.19 16.97 2.23
C THR A 103 7.53 16.72 0.76
N THR A 104 6.77 15.86 0.12
CA THR A 104 6.88 15.65 -1.33
C THR A 104 5.93 16.61 -2.03
N VAL A 105 6.46 17.40 -2.97
CA VAL A 105 5.66 18.29 -3.80
C VAL A 105 5.16 17.52 -5.02
N LEU A 106 3.83 17.47 -5.20
CA LEU A 106 3.18 16.88 -6.35
C LEU A 106 2.47 17.95 -7.18
N LYS A 107 2.86 18.05 -8.46
CA LYS A 107 2.16 18.90 -9.41
C LYS A 107 0.90 18.21 -9.91
N ILE A 108 -0.27 18.84 -9.66
CA ILE A 108 -1.58 18.33 -10.04
C ILE A 108 -2.20 19.07 -11.23
N GLU A 109 -1.38 19.79 -11.99
CA GLU A 109 -1.82 20.35 -13.28
C GLU A 109 -2.37 19.22 -14.16
N ASN A 110 -3.56 19.41 -14.72
CA ASN A 110 -4.29 18.40 -15.51
C ASN A 110 -4.73 17.15 -14.71
N CYS A 111 -4.97 17.29 -13.40
CA CYS A 111 -5.61 16.27 -12.59
C CYS A 111 -7.05 16.74 -12.30
N ASP A 112 -8.00 16.14 -12.99
CA ASP A 112 -9.42 16.53 -12.86
C ASP A 112 -10.16 15.60 -11.88
N THR A 113 -9.57 14.43 -11.59
CA THR A 113 -10.15 13.41 -10.73
C THR A 113 -9.23 13.02 -9.58
N LEU A 114 -9.80 12.45 -8.52
CA LEU A 114 -9.05 11.83 -7.43
C LEU A 114 -8.10 10.74 -7.97
N GLU A 115 -8.57 9.96 -8.92
CA GLU A 115 -7.81 8.88 -9.55
C GLU A 115 -6.54 9.42 -10.22
N ASP A 116 -6.62 10.54 -10.95
CA ASP A 116 -5.45 11.16 -11.59
C ASP A 116 -4.38 11.51 -10.55
N VAL A 117 -4.80 12.11 -9.42
CA VAL A 117 -3.86 12.46 -8.34
C VAL A 117 -3.24 11.23 -7.71
N LEU A 118 -4.05 10.21 -7.39
CA LEU A 118 -3.56 8.98 -6.75
C LEU A 118 -2.62 8.21 -7.68
N LEU A 119 -2.92 8.09 -8.97
CA LEU A 119 -2.09 7.40 -9.95
C LEU A 119 -0.75 8.12 -10.22
N LYS A 120 -0.70 9.45 -10.05
CA LYS A 120 0.58 10.18 -10.08
C LYS A 120 1.46 9.88 -8.87
N ILE A 121 0.87 9.63 -7.70
CA ILE A 121 1.59 9.26 -6.48
C ILE A 121 2.05 7.81 -6.56
N TYR A 122 1.15 6.93 -6.98
CA TYR A 122 1.38 5.50 -7.01
C TYR A 122 0.51 4.83 -8.07
N ASN A 123 1.14 4.20 -9.03
CA ASN A 123 0.44 3.42 -10.06
C ASN A 123 0.70 1.92 -9.86
N PRO A 124 -0.24 1.16 -9.28
CA PRO A 124 -0.08 -0.26 -9.00
C PRO A 124 0.06 -1.12 -10.26
N ALA A 125 -0.39 -0.64 -11.43
CA ALA A 125 -0.21 -1.35 -12.68
C ALA A 125 1.27 -1.39 -13.10
N ASN A 126 2.04 -0.34 -12.80
CA ASN A 126 3.49 -0.33 -13.04
C ASN A 126 4.20 -1.36 -12.15
N GLU A 127 3.82 -1.43 -10.86
CA GLU A 127 4.36 -2.44 -9.95
C GLU A 127 4.03 -3.86 -10.40
N THR A 128 2.81 -4.08 -10.86
CA THR A 128 2.39 -5.37 -11.40
C THR A 128 3.22 -5.78 -12.62
N ARG A 129 3.48 -4.83 -13.51
CA ARG A 129 4.34 -5.06 -14.69
C ARG A 129 5.76 -5.42 -14.27
N ASN A 130 6.37 -4.60 -13.41
CA ASN A 130 7.72 -4.82 -12.91
C ASN A 130 7.86 -6.19 -12.21
N MET A 131 6.88 -6.54 -11.37
CA MET A 131 6.84 -7.81 -10.68
C MET A 131 6.74 -8.99 -11.66
N ARG A 132 5.84 -8.91 -12.65
CA ARG A 132 5.71 -9.94 -13.68
C ARG A 132 7.01 -10.12 -14.47
N GLU A 133 7.58 -9.04 -14.99
CA GLU A 133 8.82 -9.09 -15.76
C GLU A 133 9.98 -9.68 -14.95
N SER A 134 10.09 -9.30 -13.69
CA SER A 134 11.14 -9.79 -12.81
C SER A 134 10.97 -11.28 -12.47
N LEU A 135 9.78 -11.69 -12.00
CA LEU A 135 9.54 -13.05 -11.53
C LEU A 135 9.42 -14.08 -12.66
N LEU A 136 8.93 -13.68 -13.83
CA LEU A 136 8.92 -14.57 -15.00
C LEU A 136 10.32 -14.80 -15.56
N ARG A 137 11.25 -13.88 -15.33
CA ARG A 137 12.67 -14.02 -15.70
C ARG A 137 13.43 -14.81 -14.64
N ASN A 138 13.18 -14.56 -13.36
CA ASN A 138 13.78 -15.25 -12.22
C ASN A 138 12.81 -15.32 -11.03
N PRO A 139 12.19 -16.50 -10.76
CA PRO A 139 11.21 -16.68 -9.68
C PRO A 139 11.72 -16.35 -8.27
N ASP A 140 13.02 -16.39 -8.04
CA ASP A 140 13.60 -16.13 -6.71
C ASP A 140 13.75 -14.61 -6.41
N GLN A 141 13.30 -13.72 -7.29
CA GLN A 141 13.39 -12.26 -7.11
C GLN A 141 12.31 -11.65 -6.19
N PHE A 142 11.34 -12.41 -5.70
CA PHE A 142 10.24 -11.86 -4.89
C PHE A 142 10.75 -11.08 -3.66
N GLU A 143 11.62 -11.70 -2.84
CA GLU A 143 12.18 -11.05 -1.66
C GLU A 143 13.06 -9.84 -2.01
N ASN A 144 13.74 -9.88 -3.14
CA ASN A 144 14.55 -8.76 -3.62
C ASN A 144 13.66 -7.56 -3.98
N LEU A 145 12.58 -7.78 -4.73
CA LEU A 145 11.59 -6.75 -5.08
C LEU A 145 10.99 -6.11 -3.83
N ARG A 146 10.61 -6.93 -2.84
CA ARG A 146 10.03 -6.46 -1.59
C ARG A 146 11.05 -5.69 -0.72
N ARG A 147 12.25 -6.22 -0.55
CA ARG A 147 13.29 -5.67 0.33
C ARG A 147 13.81 -4.32 -0.18
N HIS A 148 13.98 -4.18 -1.48
CA HIS A 148 14.51 -2.97 -2.10
C HIS A 148 13.40 -2.04 -2.64
N TYR A 149 12.15 -2.31 -2.27
CA TYR A 149 11.05 -1.44 -2.64
C TYR A 149 11.25 -0.04 -2.01
N PRO A 150 11.22 1.04 -2.79
CA PRO A 150 11.40 2.38 -2.28
C PRO A 150 10.26 2.75 -1.33
N LEU A 151 10.61 3.27 -0.15
CA LEU A 151 9.61 3.75 0.80
C LEU A 151 8.86 4.94 0.22
N ARG A 152 7.54 4.91 0.34
CA ARG A 152 6.65 5.99 -0.09
C ARG A 152 6.34 6.91 1.07
N ASN A 153 6.01 8.17 0.75
CA ASN A 153 5.42 9.07 1.71
C ASN A 153 3.91 8.79 1.84
N GLU A 154 3.37 9.02 3.03
CA GLU A 154 1.92 9.04 3.24
C GLU A 154 1.29 10.25 2.55
N LEU A 155 -0.01 10.17 2.27
CA LEU A 155 -0.75 11.25 1.60
C LEU A 155 -0.69 12.56 2.40
N SER A 156 -0.63 12.49 3.72
CA SER A 156 -0.50 13.64 4.63
C SER A 156 0.83 14.39 4.48
N ALA A 157 1.87 13.75 3.94
CA ALA A 157 3.18 14.36 3.69
C ALA A 157 3.36 14.84 2.23
N ILE A 158 2.26 14.87 1.44
CA ILE A 158 2.29 15.32 0.04
C ILE A 158 1.64 16.70 -0.07
N GLN A 159 2.41 17.67 -0.53
CA GLN A 159 1.93 19.01 -0.87
C GLN A 159 1.50 19.06 -2.33
N LEU A 160 0.27 19.49 -2.58
CA LEU A 160 -0.29 19.60 -3.93
C LEU A 160 -0.09 21.01 -4.49
N ILE A 161 0.40 21.12 -5.74
CA ILE A 161 0.61 22.37 -6.46
C ILE A 161 0.04 22.25 -7.88
N PRO A 162 -0.83 23.20 -8.33
CA PRO A 162 -1.46 24.27 -7.56
C PRO A 162 -2.42 23.70 -6.50
N PRO A 163 -2.82 24.52 -5.49
CA PRO A 163 -3.84 24.11 -4.53
C PRO A 163 -5.14 23.71 -5.25
N PRO A 164 -5.80 22.61 -4.85
CA PRO A 164 -7.04 22.18 -5.48
C PRO A 164 -8.18 23.18 -5.17
N ASN A 165 -9.20 23.23 -6.03
CA ASN A 165 -10.41 23.99 -5.76
C ASN A 165 -11.16 23.41 -4.54
N ASN A 166 -12.08 24.19 -3.93
CA ASN A 166 -12.73 23.83 -2.67
C ASN A 166 -13.46 22.48 -2.70
N THR A 167 -14.10 22.13 -3.81
CA THR A 167 -14.82 20.85 -3.94
C THR A 167 -13.85 19.69 -3.96
N PHE A 168 -12.79 19.80 -4.76
CA PHE A 168 -11.77 18.77 -4.88
C PHE A 168 -10.90 18.65 -3.61
N LYS A 169 -10.61 19.79 -2.94
CA LYS A 169 -9.95 19.86 -1.64
C LYS A 169 -10.65 18.96 -0.61
N SER A 170 -11.97 19.08 -0.47
CA SER A 170 -12.74 18.26 0.49
C SER A 170 -12.60 16.76 0.23
N ILE A 171 -12.60 16.33 -1.03
CA ILE A 171 -12.40 14.94 -1.41
C ILE A 171 -10.99 14.45 -1.01
N LEU A 172 -9.96 15.22 -1.34
CA LEU A 172 -8.57 14.90 -1.04
C LEU A 172 -8.29 14.87 0.47
N GLN A 173 -8.84 15.81 1.24
CA GLN A 173 -8.74 15.80 2.71
C GLN A 173 -9.34 14.53 3.31
N ARG A 174 -10.48 14.05 2.81
CA ARG A 174 -11.08 12.77 3.24
C ARG A 174 -10.23 11.56 2.89
N CYS A 175 -9.37 11.66 1.89
CA CYS A 175 -8.38 10.62 1.54
C CYS A 175 -7.10 10.69 2.39
N GLY A 176 -6.95 11.70 3.25
CA GLY A 176 -5.80 11.82 4.16
C GLY A 176 -4.73 12.83 3.71
N PHE A 177 -4.99 13.63 2.66
CA PHE A 177 -4.10 14.75 2.33
C PHE A 177 -4.22 15.87 3.36
N ASN A 178 -3.07 16.42 3.76
CA ASN A 178 -3.02 17.59 4.63
C ASN A 178 -3.01 18.85 3.73
N ILE A 179 -4.18 19.47 3.55
CA ILE A 179 -4.38 20.61 2.66
C ILE A 179 -5.04 21.71 3.49
N ASP A 180 -4.32 22.79 3.76
CA ASP A 180 -4.79 23.96 4.47
C ASP A 180 -5.75 24.82 3.63
#